data_815271361aad7154f4ff141162b46454
#
_entry.id   815271361aad7154f4ff141162b46454
#
_cell.length_a   1.000
_cell.length_b   1.000
_cell.length_c   1.000
_cell.angle_alpha   90.00
_cell.angle_beta   90.00
_cell.angle_gamma   90.00
#
_symmetry.space_group_name_H-M   'P 1'
#
loop_
_entity.id
_entity.type
_entity.pdbx_description
1 polymer ?
#
loop_
_entity_poly.entity_id
_entity_poly.type
_entity_poly.pdbx_seq_one_letter_code
_entity_poly.pdbx_strand_id
1 'polypeptide(L)'
;MDVSAIIEPYIQPAYEKALADYDFSSIETQAKEDFESKYGDSDDWKWYELTRQEQYSFKDYESSADRMKAIATVFPIFFIVVSALVCLTTMTRMVAEERGLIGTYKALGYSKKVIAFKYIAYALIASVTGGIAGCIIGLKLFPLVIYNSWNIIYQLPPIVYDSHIFLSIIAITTMVLVTVIAALFSCYSELEEVPSELMRPKAPKSGKKILLEHITFIWKHMSFTMKVTMRNLFLYKKRFLMTVVGIAGCTALMTAGFGIKNSIECLIHNQYGELIHYDSVATFTDGITQEDMDTLESDMSADVHIDDFLLNCGYSDDVKSSEDIQTAEYVIVDDKNAFKDYVTLRTRRKHNDVALGDSGVVITEKLSKDLGVKKGDKITVTSSAGKQTEAVVSGITEMYVNHYVYISTEYYNELFGNVPDNNRVLIKINGDVSETESYMGDEYLTRDYIKGVSFLNANVTRFENMIQSLDLVTWVLIISAGLLAFVVLYNLTNVNISERRREIATIKVLGFFDPEVGMYVYRENIFLTLIGGVFGLLLGRLLHIYIMLTVEMDAIMFGYAIKQTTYIYSYLITLIFSVVVNLAMYGKLKKLPMVESLKSVE
;
A
#
# COMPACT_ATOMS: atom_id res chain seq x y z
N MET A 1 -23.97 18.75 -20.28
CA MET A 1 -24.31 17.89 -21.45
C MET A 1 -23.01 17.23 -21.85
N ASP A 2 -22.96 15.94 -21.68
CA ASP A 2 -21.74 15.18 -21.96
C ASP A 2 -21.61 14.98 -23.47
N VAL A 3 -20.69 15.71 -24.07
CA VAL A 3 -20.44 15.68 -25.52
C VAL A 3 -19.92 14.31 -25.97
N SER A 4 -19.19 13.61 -25.09
CA SER A 4 -18.67 12.26 -25.38
C SER A 4 -19.81 11.23 -25.49
N ALA A 5 -20.80 11.28 -24.62
CA ALA A 5 -21.97 10.39 -24.68
C ALA A 5 -22.84 10.61 -25.94
N ILE A 6 -22.75 11.80 -26.57
CA ILE A 6 -23.44 12.11 -27.82
C ILE A 6 -22.62 11.69 -29.03
N ILE A 7 -21.29 11.78 -28.94
CA ILE A 7 -20.36 11.58 -30.06
C ILE A 7 -19.87 10.13 -30.16
N GLU A 8 -19.68 9.45 -29.01
CA GLU A 8 -19.16 8.08 -28.94
C GLU A 8 -19.99 7.06 -29.76
N PRO A 9 -21.36 7.09 -29.75
CA PRO A 9 -22.16 6.21 -30.59
C PRO A 9 -22.00 6.43 -32.09
N TYR A 10 -21.48 7.58 -32.51
CA TYR A 10 -21.25 7.90 -33.93
C TYR A 10 -19.80 7.73 -34.34
N ILE A 11 -18.86 7.98 -33.46
CA ILE A 11 -17.41 7.83 -33.72
C ILE A 11 -17.02 6.35 -33.72
N GLN A 12 -17.47 5.56 -32.73
CA GLN A 12 -17.11 4.15 -32.62
C GLN A 12 -17.53 3.33 -33.86
N PRO A 13 -18.79 3.40 -34.34
CA PRO A 13 -19.19 2.69 -35.57
C PRO A 13 -18.52 3.25 -36.82
N ALA A 14 -18.24 4.56 -36.87
CA ALA A 14 -17.53 5.14 -38.01
C ALA A 14 -16.06 4.72 -38.05
N TYR A 15 -15.44 4.62 -36.87
CA TYR A 15 -14.07 4.14 -36.70
C TYR A 15 -13.95 2.65 -37.00
N GLU A 16 -14.89 1.83 -36.48
CA GLU A 16 -14.95 0.39 -36.78
C GLU A 16 -15.24 0.12 -38.27
N LYS A 17 -16.08 0.95 -38.87
CA LYS A 17 -16.35 0.87 -40.33
C LYS A 17 -15.13 1.33 -41.14
N ALA A 18 -14.43 2.38 -40.73
CA ALA A 18 -13.20 2.83 -41.38
C ALA A 18 -12.07 1.80 -41.24
N LEU A 19 -12.00 1.11 -40.08
CA LEU A 19 -11.09 -0.02 -39.87
C LEU A 19 -11.47 -1.24 -40.73
N ALA A 20 -12.76 -1.53 -40.89
CA ALA A 20 -13.24 -2.65 -41.71
C ALA A 20 -13.14 -2.40 -43.24
N ASP A 21 -13.24 -1.13 -43.63
CA ASP A 21 -13.08 -0.71 -45.03
C ASP A 21 -11.59 -0.52 -45.44
N TYR A 22 -10.67 -0.51 -44.46
CA TYR A 22 -9.23 -0.42 -44.71
C TYR A 22 -8.68 -1.83 -44.96
N ASP A 23 -8.25 -2.06 -46.19
CA ASP A 23 -7.60 -3.33 -46.56
C ASP A 23 -6.16 -3.34 -46.05
N PHE A 24 -6.01 -3.71 -44.78
CA PHE A 24 -4.71 -3.87 -44.14
C PHE A 24 -3.85 -4.93 -44.83
N SER A 25 -4.47 -5.93 -45.47
CA SER A 25 -3.75 -6.99 -46.16
C SER A 25 -3.01 -6.45 -47.40
N SER A 26 -3.55 -5.45 -48.10
CA SER A 26 -2.87 -4.79 -49.22
C SER A 26 -1.70 -3.92 -48.75
N ILE A 27 -1.83 -3.24 -47.64
CA ILE A 27 -0.75 -2.42 -47.04
C ILE A 27 0.36 -3.32 -46.50
N GLU A 28 0.02 -4.40 -45.82
CA GLU A 28 0.96 -5.39 -45.33
C GLU A 28 1.75 -6.03 -46.46
N THR A 29 1.05 -6.45 -47.52
CA THR A 29 1.68 -7.05 -48.71
C THR A 29 2.62 -6.04 -49.39
N GLN A 30 2.20 -4.79 -49.54
CA GLN A 30 3.00 -3.76 -50.18
C GLN A 30 4.21 -3.35 -49.31
N ALA A 31 4.05 -3.26 -48.01
CA ALA A 31 5.16 -3.00 -47.07
C ALA A 31 6.16 -4.16 -47.07
N LYS A 32 5.68 -5.40 -47.18
CA LYS A 32 6.52 -6.59 -47.26
C LYS A 32 7.29 -6.62 -48.60
N GLU A 33 6.64 -6.34 -49.73
CA GLU A 33 7.29 -6.26 -51.05
C GLU A 33 8.33 -5.13 -51.09
N ASP A 34 8.02 -3.95 -50.57
CA ASP A 34 8.95 -2.80 -50.50
C ASP A 34 10.16 -3.13 -49.62
N PHE A 35 9.95 -3.85 -48.53
CA PHE A 35 10.99 -4.25 -47.62
C PHE A 35 11.88 -5.36 -48.22
N GLU A 36 11.29 -6.41 -48.76
CA GLU A 36 12.01 -7.49 -49.47
C GLU A 36 12.82 -6.94 -50.64
N SER A 37 12.29 -5.94 -51.35
CA SER A 37 13.00 -5.29 -52.47
C SER A 37 14.23 -4.50 -51.99
N LYS A 38 14.21 -3.99 -50.76
CA LYS A 38 15.26 -3.13 -50.19
C LYS A 38 16.31 -3.92 -49.43
N TYR A 39 15.91 -5.00 -48.75
CA TYR A 39 16.77 -5.73 -47.81
C TYR A 39 16.97 -7.21 -48.15
N GLY A 40 16.33 -7.70 -49.24
CA GLY A 40 16.42 -9.08 -49.68
C GLY A 40 15.39 -10.01 -49.02
N ASP A 41 15.17 -11.18 -49.66
CA ASP A 41 14.30 -12.23 -49.14
C ASP A 41 15.08 -13.01 -48.10
N SER A 42 14.59 -13.01 -46.84
CA SER A 42 15.16 -13.78 -45.75
C SER A 42 14.06 -14.51 -45.00
N ASP A 43 14.15 -15.84 -44.95
CA ASP A 43 13.25 -16.72 -44.20
C ASP A 43 13.29 -16.43 -42.66
N ASP A 44 14.21 -15.60 -42.21
CA ASP A 44 14.39 -15.25 -40.78
C ASP A 44 13.59 -14.02 -40.33
N TRP A 45 12.90 -13.33 -41.24
CA TRP A 45 12.13 -12.12 -40.92
C TRP A 45 10.77 -12.49 -40.34
N LYS A 46 10.55 -12.12 -39.08
CA LYS A 46 9.25 -12.26 -38.40
C LYS A 46 8.58 -10.90 -38.27
N TRP A 47 7.41 -10.78 -38.85
CA TRP A 47 6.55 -9.62 -38.63
C TRP A 47 5.85 -9.74 -37.32
N TYR A 48 5.97 -8.72 -36.49
CA TYR A 48 5.26 -8.60 -35.22
C TYR A 48 4.18 -7.54 -35.37
N GLU A 49 2.93 -7.94 -35.36
CA GLU A 49 1.80 -7.03 -35.25
C GLU A 49 1.56 -6.73 -33.76
N LEU A 50 1.97 -5.53 -33.32
CA LEU A 50 1.77 -5.10 -31.95
C LEU A 50 0.39 -4.47 -31.79
N THR A 51 -0.50 -5.14 -31.10
CA THR A 51 -1.79 -4.57 -30.71
C THR A 51 -1.59 -3.48 -29.66
N ARG A 52 -2.62 -2.62 -29.46
CA ARG A 52 -2.60 -1.59 -28.41
C ARG A 52 -2.33 -2.19 -27.02
N GLN A 53 -2.77 -3.42 -26.76
CA GLN A 53 -2.59 -4.12 -25.49
C GLN A 53 -1.14 -4.58 -25.26
N GLU A 54 -0.35 -4.70 -26.31
CA GLU A 54 1.07 -5.07 -26.24
C GLU A 54 1.97 -3.84 -26.13
N GLN A 55 1.41 -2.65 -26.40
CA GLN A 55 2.16 -1.40 -26.24
C GLN A 55 2.49 -1.16 -24.75
N TYR A 56 3.77 -1.05 -24.45
CA TYR A 56 4.29 -0.92 -23.07
C TYR A 56 3.58 0.16 -22.25
N SER A 57 3.43 1.37 -22.78
CA SER A 57 2.79 2.49 -22.08
C SER A 57 1.33 2.23 -21.73
N PHE A 58 0.60 1.53 -22.59
CA PHE A 58 -0.79 1.18 -22.36
C PHE A 58 -0.92 0.08 -21.30
N LYS A 59 -0.10 -0.96 -21.41
CA LYS A 59 -0.05 -2.06 -20.44
C LYS A 59 0.37 -1.58 -19.04
N ASP A 60 1.33 -0.67 -18.97
CA ASP A 60 1.78 -0.08 -17.71
C ASP A 60 0.67 0.76 -17.03
N TYR A 61 -0.05 1.57 -17.82
CA TYR A 61 -1.20 2.33 -17.33
C TYR A 61 -2.34 1.42 -16.85
N GLU A 62 -2.70 0.38 -17.60
CA GLU A 62 -3.73 -0.59 -17.23
C GLU A 62 -3.34 -1.34 -15.94
N SER A 63 -2.11 -1.81 -15.85
CA SER A 63 -1.56 -2.43 -14.65
C SER A 63 -1.58 -1.49 -13.44
N SER A 64 -1.29 -0.20 -13.63
CA SER A 64 -1.39 0.82 -12.58
C SER A 64 -2.83 1.06 -12.13
N ALA A 65 -3.80 1.02 -13.05
CA ALA A 65 -5.22 1.13 -12.73
C ALA A 65 -5.73 -0.09 -11.93
N ASP A 66 -5.31 -1.30 -12.29
CA ASP A 66 -5.69 -2.52 -11.57
C ASP A 66 -5.09 -2.57 -10.16
N ARG A 67 -3.86 -2.09 -9.96
CA ARG A 67 -3.27 -1.91 -8.62
C ARG A 67 -4.08 -0.94 -7.77
N MET A 68 -4.49 0.19 -8.35
CA MET A 68 -5.33 1.16 -7.63
C MET A 68 -6.69 0.56 -7.25
N LYS A 69 -7.28 -0.27 -8.12
CA LYS A 69 -8.52 -1.03 -7.85
C LYS A 69 -8.34 -2.03 -6.71
N ALA A 70 -7.20 -2.72 -6.63
CA ALA A 70 -6.88 -3.62 -5.53
C ALA A 70 -6.81 -2.87 -4.18
N ILE A 71 -6.11 -1.73 -4.14
CA ILE A 71 -6.06 -0.85 -2.97
C ILE A 71 -7.46 -0.36 -2.59
N ALA A 72 -8.26 0.08 -3.57
CA ALA A 72 -9.62 0.56 -3.37
C ALA A 72 -10.56 -0.50 -2.78
N THR A 73 -10.24 -1.78 -2.86
CA THR A 73 -11.02 -2.87 -2.25
C THR A 73 -10.72 -3.03 -0.76
N VAL A 74 -9.47 -2.86 -0.35
CA VAL A 74 -9.00 -3.15 1.02
C VAL A 74 -9.40 -2.06 2.02
N PHE A 75 -9.14 -0.80 1.68
CA PHE A 75 -9.37 0.32 2.62
C PHE A 75 -10.83 0.50 3.04
N PRO A 76 -11.84 0.42 2.16
CA PRO A 76 -13.23 0.53 2.56
C PRO A 76 -13.66 -0.47 3.61
N ILE A 77 -13.12 -1.70 3.58
CA ILE A 77 -13.45 -2.73 4.58
C ILE A 77 -13.07 -2.26 5.99
N PHE A 78 -11.87 -1.67 6.16
CA PHE A 78 -11.44 -1.10 7.44
C PHE A 78 -12.34 0.04 7.90
N PHE A 79 -12.67 0.97 7.00
CA PHE A 79 -13.56 2.09 7.34
C PHE A 79 -14.97 1.61 7.71
N ILE A 80 -15.51 0.61 7.02
CA ILE A 80 -16.81 -0.01 7.33
C ILE A 80 -16.78 -0.66 8.72
N VAL A 81 -15.75 -1.46 9.03
CA VAL A 81 -15.62 -2.13 10.33
C VAL A 81 -15.53 -1.11 11.47
N VAL A 82 -14.70 -0.08 11.33
CA VAL A 82 -14.56 0.95 12.36
C VAL A 82 -15.85 1.76 12.51
N SER A 83 -16.51 2.13 11.40
CA SER A 83 -17.82 2.82 11.43
C SER A 83 -18.90 1.99 12.10
N ALA A 84 -18.95 0.68 11.85
CA ALA A 84 -19.86 -0.26 12.51
C ALA A 84 -19.62 -0.27 14.03
N LEU A 85 -18.37 -0.31 14.48
CA LEU A 85 -17.99 -0.28 15.90
C LEU A 85 -18.38 1.05 16.56
N VAL A 86 -18.17 2.18 15.88
CA VAL A 86 -18.57 3.50 16.38
C VAL A 86 -20.10 3.59 16.50
N CYS A 87 -20.81 3.14 15.47
CA CYS A 87 -22.28 3.10 15.48
C CYS A 87 -22.82 2.21 16.61
N LEU A 88 -22.29 0.99 16.72
CA LEU A 88 -22.68 0.03 17.77
C LEU A 88 -22.47 0.62 19.16
N THR A 89 -21.32 1.27 19.41
CA THR A 89 -21.00 1.90 20.70
C THR A 89 -21.95 3.04 21.00
N THR A 90 -22.20 3.91 20.03
CA THR A 90 -23.06 5.08 20.17
C THR A 90 -24.52 4.67 20.42
N MET A 91 -25.03 3.69 19.65
CA MET A 91 -26.38 3.19 19.80
C MET A 91 -26.58 2.45 21.13
N THR A 92 -25.64 1.61 21.54
CA THR A 92 -25.69 0.93 22.84
C THR A 92 -25.76 1.93 23.98
N ARG A 93 -25.00 3.02 23.90
CA ARG A 93 -25.05 4.10 24.90
C ARG A 93 -26.40 4.82 24.88
N MET A 94 -26.87 5.26 23.71
CA MET A 94 -28.12 6.00 23.56
C MET A 94 -29.31 5.20 24.09
N VAL A 95 -29.36 3.91 23.79
CA VAL A 95 -30.39 3.00 24.30
C VAL A 95 -30.28 2.81 25.82
N ALA A 96 -29.05 2.70 26.34
CA ALA A 96 -28.83 2.56 27.79
C ALA A 96 -29.19 3.83 28.58
N GLU A 97 -28.90 5.03 28.05
CA GLU A 97 -29.27 6.32 28.65
C GLU A 97 -30.80 6.51 28.67
N GLU A 98 -31.52 6.07 27.64
CA GLU A 98 -32.97 6.18 27.53
C GLU A 98 -33.72 4.96 28.09
N ARG A 99 -33.09 4.07 28.82
CA ARG A 99 -33.65 2.81 29.32
C ARG A 99 -34.94 3.01 30.13
N GLY A 100 -34.99 4.01 31.00
CA GLY A 100 -36.19 4.34 31.76
C GLY A 100 -37.35 4.78 30.87
N LEU A 101 -37.08 5.60 29.85
CA LEU A 101 -38.07 6.02 28.86
C LEU A 101 -38.59 4.84 28.03
N ILE A 102 -37.70 3.93 27.62
CA ILE A 102 -38.06 2.68 26.94
C ILE A 102 -39.00 1.82 27.82
N GLY A 103 -38.68 1.71 29.12
CA GLY A 103 -39.51 1.03 30.11
C GLY A 103 -40.90 1.63 30.20
N THR A 104 -41.02 2.97 30.25
CA THR A 104 -42.28 3.70 30.27
C THR A 104 -43.11 3.45 29.01
N TYR A 105 -42.49 3.52 27.81
CA TYR A 105 -43.20 3.21 26.58
C TYR A 105 -43.71 1.76 26.53
N LYS A 106 -42.93 0.81 27.01
CA LYS A 106 -43.38 -0.60 27.11
C LYS A 106 -44.51 -0.78 28.10
N ALA A 107 -44.46 -0.08 29.26
CA ALA A 107 -45.55 -0.10 30.24
C ALA A 107 -46.86 0.51 29.72
N LEU A 108 -46.75 1.51 28.83
CA LEU A 108 -47.87 2.12 28.12
C LEU A 108 -48.40 1.26 26.94
N GLY A 109 -47.83 0.09 26.70
CA GLY A 109 -48.29 -0.84 25.67
C GLY A 109 -47.72 -0.64 24.26
N TYR A 110 -46.73 0.23 24.08
CA TYR A 110 -46.05 0.37 22.78
C TYR A 110 -45.29 -0.91 22.38
N SER A 111 -45.45 -1.32 21.13
CA SER A 111 -44.76 -2.51 20.63
C SER A 111 -43.26 -2.30 20.53
N LYS A 112 -42.46 -3.39 20.69
CA LYS A 112 -41.00 -3.36 20.56
C LYS A 112 -40.56 -2.74 19.23
N LYS A 113 -41.29 -2.99 18.13
CA LYS A 113 -40.98 -2.46 16.80
C LYS A 113 -41.09 -0.93 16.72
N VAL A 114 -42.14 -0.35 17.34
CA VAL A 114 -42.35 1.11 17.37
C VAL A 114 -41.27 1.80 18.18
N ILE A 115 -40.87 1.22 19.32
CA ILE A 115 -39.80 1.77 20.16
C ILE A 115 -38.45 1.68 19.42
N ALA A 116 -38.14 0.55 18.78
CA ALA A 116 -36.91 0.37 17.99
C ALA A 116 -36.82 1.33 16.80
N PHE A 117 -37.98 1.65 16.17
CA PHE A 117 -38.03 2.53 15.01
C PHE A 117 -37.38 3.90 15.26
N LYS A 118 -37.51 4.48 16.45
CA LYS A 118 -36.85 5.75 16.84
C LYS A 118 -35.33 5.67 16.63
N TYR A 119 -34.70 4.61 17.13
CA TYR A 119 -33.25 4.41 17.08
C TYR A 119 -32.77 4.03 15.68
N ILE A 120 -33.56 3.22 14.98
CA ILE A 120 -33.31 2.86 13.58
C ILE A 120 -33.42 4.10 12.68
N ALA A 121 -34.45 4.94 12.86
CA ALA A 121 -34.58 6.18 12.11
C ALA A 121 -33.41 7.14 12.33
N TYR A 122 -32.93 7.26 13.58
CA TYR A 122 -31.73 8.04 13.89
C TYR A 122 -30.50 7.52 13.16
N ALA A 123 -30.24 6.21 13.22
CA ALA A 123 -29.12 5.58 12.52
C ALA A 123 -29.23 5.74 11.00
N LEU A 124 -30.42 5.59 10.45
CA LEU A 124 -30.71 5.70 9.02
C LEU A 124 -30.48 7.14 8.52
N ILE A 125 -31.03 8.14 9.22
CA ILE A 125 -30.86 9.55 8.84
C ILE A 125 -29.38 9.91 8.89
N ALA A 126 -28.68 9.54 9.97
CA ALA A 126 -27.25 9.84 10.13
C ALA A 126 -26.39 9.18 9.04
N SER A 127 -26.66 7.91 8.71
CA SER A 127 -25.89 7.19 7.68
C SER A 127 -26.21 7.65 6.26
N VAL A 128 -27.47 7.99 5.95
CA VAL A 128 -27.84 8.51 4.63
C VAL A 128 -27.25 9.90 4.42
N THR A 129 -27.42 10.82 5.37
CA THR A 129 -26.83 12.18 5.25
C THR A 129 -25.32 12.16 5.20
N GLY A 130 -24.68 11.35 6.06
CA GLY A 130 -23.23 11.15 6.06
C GLY A 130 -22.73 10.48 4.77
N GLY A 131 -23.48 9.49 4.26
CA GLY A 131 -23.17 8.80 3.01
C GLY A 131 -23.24 9.73 1.80
N ILE A 132 -24.29 10.55 1.69
CA ILE A 132 -24.43 11.55 0.61
C ILE A 132 -23.29 12.57 0.68
N ALA A 133 -23.03 13.14 1.87
CA ALA A 133 -21.95 14.09 2.05
C ALA A 133 -20.57 13.46 1.72
N GLY A 134 -20.34 12.21 2.16
CA GLY A 134 -19.14 11.44 1.86
C GLY A 134 -18.97 11.18 0.36
N CYS A 135 -20.02 10.82 -0.36
CA CYS A 135 -19.98 10.64 -1.80
C CYS A 135 -19.67 11.95 -2.54
N ILE A 136 -20.32 13.06 -2.17
CA ILE A 136 -20.07 14.36 -2.82
C ILE A 136 -18.60 14.80 -2.65
N ILE A 137 -18.06 14.65 -1.45
CA ILE A 137 -16.66 15.00 -1.16
C ILE A 137 -15.72 13.98 -1.82
N GLY A 138 -15.99 12.69 -1.67
CA GLY A 138 -15.12 11.61 -2.14
C GLY A 138 -15.00 11.56 -3.65
N LEU A 139 -16.10 11.70 -4.38
CA LEU A 139 -16.12 11.68 -5.86
C LEU A 139 -15.41 12.89 -6.50
N LYS A 140 -15.15 13.95 -5.74
CA LYS A 140 -14.35 15.10 -6.21
C LYS A 140 -12.90 15.03 -5.72
N LEU A 141 -12.71 14.73 -4.43
CA LEU A 141 -11.39 14.79 -3.79
C LEU A 141 -10.48 13.67 -4.28
N PHE A 142 -10.94 12.39 -4.21
CA PHE A 142 -10.08 11.26 -4.55
C PHE A 142 -9.66 11.23 -6.03
N PRO A 143 -10.55 11.41 -7.01
CA PRO A 143 -10.13 11.48 -8.42
C PRO A 143 -9.14 12.62 -8.68
N LEU A 144 -9.35 13.80 -8.07
CA LEU A 144 -8.42 14.92 -8.21
C LEU A 144 -7.03 14.59 -7.67
N VAL A 145 -6.98 13.94 -6.50
CA VAL A 145 -5.72 13.53 -5.86
C VAL A 145 -4.98 12.53 -6.73
N ILE A 146 -5.68 11.49 -7.20
CA ILE A 146 -5.10 10.43 -8.04
C ILE A 146 -4.66 11.02 -9.39
N TYR A 147 -5.50 11.85 -10.03
CA TYR A 147 -5.17 12.51 -11.28
C TYR A 147 -3.90 13.35 -11.18
N ASN A 148 -3.78 14.21 -10.16
CA ASN A 148 -2.58 15.01 -9.94
C ASN A 148 -1.34 14.17 -9.69
N SER A 149 -1.50 13.06 -8.97
CA SER A 149 -0.41 12.11 -8.71
C SER A 149 0.05 11.42 -10.00
N TRP A 150 -0.87 10.98 -10.83
CA TRP A 150 -0.55 10.26 -12.07
C TRP A 150 -0.08 11.19 -13.19
N ASN A 151 -0.52 12.45 -13.19
CA ASN A 151 -0.08 13.46 -14.17
C ASN A 151 1.42 13.81 -14.05
N ILE A 152 2.07 13.38 -12.97
CA ILE A 152 3.53 13.46 -12.81
C ILE A 152 4.23 12.42 -13.70
N ILE A 153 3.61 11.23 -13.86
CA ILE A 153 4.19 10.08 -14.56
C ILE A 153 3.67 9.98 -16.00
N TYR A 154 2.39 10.24 -16.20
CA TYR A 154 1.69 10.10 -17.49
C TYR A 154 1.20 11.45 -17.99
N GLN A 155 1.23 11.67 -19.30
CA GLN A 155 0.50 12.79 -19.93
C GLN A 155 -0.98 12.42 -20.03
N LEU A 156 -1.77 12.85 -19.05
CA LEU A 156 -3.19 12.54 -18.99
C LEU A 156 -4.04 13.63 -19.66
N PRO A 157 -5.13 13.25 -20.34
CA PRO A 157 -6.12 14.21 -20.80
C PRO A 157 -6.78 14.91 -19.59
N PRO A 158 -7.46 16.06 -19.77
CA PRO A 158 -8.17 16.73 -18.68
C PRO A 158 -9.11 15.77 -17.94
N ILE A 159 -9.16 15.88 -16.61
CA ILE A 159 -9.98 15.01 -15.76
C ILE A 159 -11.47 15.14 -16.12
N VAL A 160 -12.10 14.01 -16.39
CA VAL A 160 -13.54 13.90 -16.56
C VAL A 160 -14.14 13.32 -15.29
N TYR A 161 -15.03 14.08 -14.64
CA TYR A 161 -15.72 13.62 -13.44
C TYR A 161 -16.96 12.83 -13.85
N ASP A 162 -16.89 11.51 -13.72
CA ASP A 162 -18.09 10.67 -13.80
C ASP A 162 -18.70 10.47 -12.42
N SER A 163 -20.01 10.59 -12.34
CA SER A 163 -20.75 10.55 -11.08
C SER A 163 -20.95 9.13 -10.52
N HIS A 164 -20.58 8.08 -11.24
CA HIS A 164 -20.69 6.67 -10.83
C HIS A 164 -21.86 6.39 -9.84
N ILE A 165 -23.07 6.83 -10.22
CA ILE A 165 -24.27 6.84 -9.36
C ILE A 165 -24.53 5.45 -8.78
N PHE A 166 -24.35 4.41 -9.59
CA PHE A 166 -24.58 3.02 -9.17
C PHE A 166 -23.64 2.61 -8.02
N LEU A 167 -22.33 2.90 -8.13
CA LEU A 167 -21.35 2.63 -7.07
C LEU A 167 -21.64 3.45 -5.80
N SER A 168 -22.07 4.71 -5.98
CA SER A 168 -22.46 5.58 -4.85
C SER A 168 -23.67 5.01 -4.10
N ILE A 169 -24.67 4.51 -4.81
CA ILE A 169 -25.84 3.85 -4.21
C ILE A 169 -25.41 2.59 -3.45
N ILE A 170 -24.54 1.76 -4.03
CA ILE A 170 -24.02 0.56 -3.36
C ILE A 170 -23.29 0.94 -2.06
N ALA A 171 -22.40 1.92 -2.11
CA ALA A 171 -21.64 2.38 -0.95
C ALA A 171 -22.56 2.90 0.17
N ILE A 172 -23.50 3.78 -0.16
CA ILE A 172 -24.48 4.32 0.81
C ILE A 172 -25.34 3.19 1.38
N THR A 173 -25.85 2.29 0.53
CA THR A 173 -26.71 1.17 0.96
C THR A 173 -25.94 0.23 1.90
N THR A 174 -24.68 -0.09 1.60
CA THR A 174 -23.82 -0.91 2.46
C THR A 174 -23.63 -0.26 3.83
N MET A 175 -23.33 1.04 3.88
CA MET A 175 -23.15 1.78 5.13
C MET A 175 -24.45 1.87 5.92
N VAL A 176 -25.57 2.14 5.26
CA VAL A 176 -26.92 2.15 5.89
C VAL A 176 -27.23 0.77 6.48
N LEU A 177 -27.00 -0.29 5.74
CA LEU A 177 -27.28 -1.65 6.19
C LEU A 177 -26.42 -2.01 7.42
N VAL A 178 -25.13 -1.73 7.40
CA VAL A 178 -24.21 -1.97 8.53
C VAL A 178 -24.64 -1.18 9.78
N THR A 179 -24.97 0.11 9.62
CA THR A 179 -25.36 0.97 10.76
C THR A 179 -26.73 0.59 11.31
N VAL A 180 -27.68 0.23 10.45
CA VAL A 180 -29.00 -0.25 10.89
C VAL A 180 -28.91 -1.59 11.61
N ILE A 181 -28.10 -2.53 11.12
CA ILE A 181 -27.85 -3.80 11.82
C ILE A 181 -27.23 -3.55 13.19
N ALA A 182 -26.22 -2.66 13.29
CA ALA A 182 -25.60 -2.30 14.56
C ALA A 182 -26.62 -1.68 15.54
N ALA A 183 -27.51 -0.80 15.06
CA ALA A 183 -28.56 -0.19 15.84
C ALA A 183 -29.60 -1.23 16.31
N LEU A 184 -30.04 -2.13 15.43
CA LEU A 184 -30.96 -3.22 15.76
C LEU A 184 -30.37 -4.13 16.85
N PHE A 185 -29.11 -4.53 16.70
CA PHE A 185 -28.41 -5.39 17.68
C PHE A 185 -28.33 -4.72 19.06
N SER A 186 -28.04 -3.42 19.10
CA SER A 186 -28.03 -2.63 20.33
C SER A 186 -29.41 -2.53 20.99
N CYS A 187 -30.45 -2.25 20.19
CA CYS A 187 -31.81 -2.11 20.70
C CYS A 187 -32.38 -3.43 21.18
N TYR A 188 -32.17 -4.52 20.45
CA TYR A 188 -32.75 -5.81 20.75
C TYR A 188 -32.40 -6.31 22.15
N SER A 189 -31.14 -6.12 22.55
CA SER A 189 -30.63 -6.52 23.87
C SER A 189 -31.38 -5.86 25.05
N GLU A 190 -31.82 -4.60 24.94
CA GLU A 190 -32.54 -3.90 26.01
C GLU A 190 -34.06 -4.07 25.85
N LEU A 191 -34.55 -4.21 24.62
CA LEU A 191 -36.00 -4.41 24.38
C LEU A 191 -36.52 -5.80 24.78
N GLU A 192 -35.69 -6.75 25.08
CA GLU A 192 -36.10 -8.04 25.66
C GLU A 192 -36.41 -7.96 27.15
N GLU A 193 -35.81 -7.04 27.88
CA GLU A 193 -36.00 -6.89 29.32
C GLU A 193 -37.44 -6.43 29.64
N VAL A 194 -37.99 -6.84 30.79
CA VAL A 194 -39.35 -6.46 31.22
C VAL A 194 -39.41 -4.99 31.66
N PRO A 195 -40.55 -4.30 31.55
CA PRO A 195 -40.68 -2.89 31.91
C PRO A 195 -40.22 -2.53 33.32
N SER A 196 -40.52 -3.40 34.29
CA SER A 196 -40.12 -3.20 35.69
C SER A 196 -38.61 -3.22 35.91
N GLU A 197 -37.85 -3.97 35.12
CA GLU A 197 -36.38 -4.01 35.17
C GLU A 197 -35.77 -2.84 34.40
N LEU A 198 -36.41 -2.41 33.31
CA LEU A 198 -35.96 -1.26 32.53
C LEU A 198 -36.06 0.05 33.34
N MET A 199 -37.08 0.18 34.18
CA MET A 199 -37.30 1.37 35.03
C MET A 199 -36.38 1.39 36.26
N ARG A 200 -35.74 0.27 36.60
CA ARG A 200 -34.76 0.21 37.71
C ARG A 200 -33.34 0.50 37.24
N PRO A 201 -32.52 1.21 38.04
CA PRO A 201 -31.13 1.35 37.77
C PRO A 201 -30.43 -0.03 37.66
N LYS A 202 -29.57 -0.23 36.69
CA LYS A 202 -28.78 -1.47 36.59
C LYS A 202 -27.95 -1.66 37.87
N ALA A 203 -28.09 -2.84 38.48
CA ALA A 203 -27.26 -3.20 39.62
C ALA A 203 -25.77 -3.18 39.24
N PRO A 204 -24.88 -2.70 40.12
CA PRO A 204 -23.46 -2.73 39.91
C PRO A 204 -22.99 -4.16 39.63
N LYS A 205 -22.17 -4.36 38.60
CA LYS A 205 -21.61 -5.68 38.34
C LYS A 205 -20.72 -6.12 39.48
N SER A 206 -20.97 -7.32 40.02
CA SER A 206 -20.13 -7.92 41.06
C SER A 206 -18.67 -8.03 40.57
N GLY A 207 -17.73 -7.51 41.36
CA GLY A 207 -16.31 -7.50 41.04
C GLY A 207 -15.73 -8.93 41.05
N LYS A 208 -15.57 -9.54 39.89
CA LYS A 208 -14.80 -10.77 39.73
C LYS A 208 -13.31 -10.43 39.66
N LYS A 209 -12.44 -11.35 40.13
CA LYS A 209 -10.98 -11.20 39.99
C LYS A 209 -10.62 -11.07 38.49
N ILE A 210 -9.75 -10.12 38.18
CA ILE A 210 -9.25 -9.91 36.82
C ILE A 210 -7.96 -10.69 36.60
N LEU A 211 -7.66 -11.01 35.33
CA LEU A 211 -6.45 -11.75 34.92
C LEU A 211 -5.16 -11.10 35.42
N LEU A 212 -5.12 -9.76 35.50
CA LEU A 212 -3.95 -9.01 35.97
C LEU A 212 -3.69 -9.22 37.47
N GLU A 213 -4.71 -9.57 38.29
CA GLU A 213 -4.57 -9.88 39.71
C GLU A 213 -3.79 -11.19 39.94
N HIS A 214 -3.76 -12.10 38.96
CA HIS A 214 -3.00 -13.34 39.02
C HIS A 214 -1.49 -13.10 38.80
N ILE A 215 -1.10 -11.96 38.17
CA ILE A 215 0.29 -11.58 38.00
C ILE A 215 0.72 -10.75 39.21
N THR A 216 1.01 -11.44 40.33
CA THR A 216 1.25 -10.83 41.66
C THR A 216 2.40 -9.81 41.66
N PHE A 217 3.42 -10.00 40.79
CA PHE A 217 4.55 -9.07 40.69
C PHE A 217 4.11 -7.69 40.18
N ILE A 218 3.36 -7.63 39.08
CA ILE A 218 2.86 -6.37 38.49
C ILE A 218 1.82 -5.75 39.45
N TRP A 219 0.89 -6.57 39.96
CA TRP A 219 -0.19 -6.08 40.82
C TRP A 219 0.29 -5.45 42.13
N LYS A 220 1.34 -5.97 42.77
CA LYS A 220 1.89 -5.40 44.01
C LYS A 220 2.49 -4.01 43.81
N HIS A 221 3.15 -3.76 42.68
CA HIS A 221 3.83 -2.48 42.40
C HIS A 221 2.88 -1.39 41.86
N MET A 222 1.62 -1.70 41.58
CA MET A 222 0.64 -0.72 41.09
C MET A 222 0.06 0.10 42.24
N SER A 223 -0.07 1.44 42.03
CA SER A 223 -0.78 2.33 42.93
C SER A 223 -2.27 1.95 43.05
N PHE A 224 -2.93 2.35 44.11
CA PHE A 224 -4.36 2.08 44.33
C PHE A 224 -5.22 2.56 43.16
N THR A 225 -5.00 3.80 42.71
CA THR A 225 -5.73 4.39 41.56
C THR A 225 -5.54 3.59 40.28
N MET A 226 -4.32 3.06 40.05
CA MET A 226 -4.00 2.22 38.92
C MET A 226 -4.75 0.88 38.99
N LYS A 227 -4.80 0.25 40.17
CA LYS A 227 -5.54 -0.99 40.42
C LYS A 227 -7.04 -0.82 40.10
N VAL A 228 -7.61 0.31 40.55
CA VAL A 228 -9.03 0.63 40.28
C VAL A 228 -9.25 0.83 38.78
N THR A 229 -8.39 1.58 38.08
CA THR A 229 -8.49 1.79 36.64
C THR A 229 -8.44 0.46 35.88
N MET A 230 -7.48 -0.40 36.19
CA MET A 230 -7.34 -1.71 35.54
C MET A 230 -8.55 -2.62 35.81
N ARG A 231 -9.03 -2.62 37.05
CA ARG A 231 -10.22 -3.39 37.41
C ARG A 231 -11.45 -2.93 36.64
N ASN A 232 -11.65 -1.63 36.47
CA ASN A 232 -12.74 -1.05 35.70
C ASN A 232 -12.63 -1.39 34.22
N LEU A 233 -11.43 -1.29 33.62
CA LEU A 233 -11.17 -1.65 32.24
C LEU A 233 -11.59 -3.09 31.93
N PHE A 234 -11.17 -4.03 32.75
CA PHE A 234 -11.45 -5.46 32.52
C PHE A 234 -12.86 -5.88 32.98
N LEU A 235 -13.54 -5.09 33.81
CA LEU A 235 -14.93 -5.34 34.19
C LEU A 235 -15.89 -5.12 33.01
N TYR A 236 -15.60 -4.14 32.15
CA TYR A 236 -16.40 -3.78 30.99
C TYR A 236 -15.74 -4.29 29.69
N LYS A 237 -15.53 -5.61 29.60
CA LYS A 237 -14.80 -6.26 28.49
C LYS A 237 -15.27 -5.87 27.09
N LYS A 238 -16.59 -5.76 26.87
CA LYS A 238 -17.14 -5.36 25.55
C LYS A 238 -16.62 -3.96 25.14
N ARG A 239 -16.73 -2.99 26.07
CA ARG A 239 -16.25 -1.62 25.85
C ARG A 239 -14.73 -1.59 25.63
N PHE A 240 -13.98 -2.29 26.48
CA PHE A 240 -12.53 -2.43 26.33
C PHE A 240 -12.15 -2.92 24.93
N LEU A 241 -12.75 -4.03 24.50
CA LEU A 241 -12.46 -4.63 23.19
C LEU A 241 -12.81 -3.68 22.04
N MET A 242 -14.01 -3.09 22.07
CA MET A 242 -14.46 -2.16 21.03
C MET A 242 -13.53 -0.94 20.91
N THR A 243 -13.10 -0.40 22.04
CA THR A 243 -12.15 0.73 22.08
C THR A 243 -10.80 0.35 21.51
N VAL A 244 -10.23 -0.77 21.98
CA VAL A 244 -8.92 -1.25 21.53
C VAL A 244 -8.95 -1.55 20.01
N VAL A 245 -9.99 -2.21 19.51
CA VAL A 245 -10.14 -2.50 18.08
C VAL A 245 -10.28 -1.22 17.25
N GLY A 246 -11.07 -0.25 17.73
CA GLY A 246 -11.22 1.04 17.05
C GLY A 246 -9.89 1.80 16.93
N ILE A 247 -9.15 1.92 18.04
CA ILE A 247 -7.83 2.60 18.06
C ILE A 247 -6.83 1.80 17.23
N ALA A 248 -6.81 0.48 17.38
CA ALA A 248 -5.92 -0.39 16.62
C ALA A 248 -6.15 -0.28 15.11
N GLY A 249 -7.40 -0.20 14.66
CA GLY A 249 -7.73 0.00 13.25
C GLY A 249 -7.17 1.32 12.70
N CYS A 250 -7.34 2.41 13.43
CA CYS A 250 -6.79 3.72 13.02
C CYS A 250 -5.26 3.73 12.99
N THR A 251 -4.61 3.18 14.03
CA THR A 251 -3.14 3.07 14.07
C THR A 251 -2.62 2.15 12.97
N ALA A 252 -3.35 1.07 12.66
CA ALA A 252 -3.00 0.15 11.59
C ALA A 252 -3.00 0.82 10.21
N LEU A 253 -4.03 1.63 9.93
CA LEU A 253 -4.10 2.40 8.67
C LEU A 253 -2.94 3.39 8.54
N MET A 254 -2.58 4.10 9.62
CA MET A 254 -1.42 5.00 9.62
C MET A 254 -0.12 4.25 9.39
N THR A 255 0.07 3.12 10.09
CA THR A 255 1.28 2.30 9.96
C THR A 255 1.40 1.72 8.56
N ALA A 256 0.30 1.26 7.95
CA ALA A 256 0.29 0.77 6.59
C ALA A 256 0.58 1.88 5.57
N GLY A 257 -0.02 3.06 5.73
CA GLY A 257 0.23 4.21 4.84
C GLY A 257 1.71 4.64 4.83
N PHE A 258 2.31 4.85 5.99
CA PHE A 258 3.75 5.14 6.07
C PHE A 258 4.61 3.95 5.62
N GLY A 259 4.15 2.72 5.86
CA GLY A 259 4.84 1.50 5.45
C GLY A 259 4.98 1.37 3.94
N ILE A 260 3.94 1.72 3.18
CA ILE A 260 3.96 1.72 1.70
C ILE A 260 5.08 2.65 1.21
N LYS A 261 5.13 3.88 1.72
CA LYS A 261 6.20 4.82 1.38
C LYS A 261 7.59 4.25 1.67
N ASN A 262 7.78 3.68 2.86
CA ASN A 262 9.07 3.08 3.24
C ASN A 262 9.49 1.92 2.33
N SER A 263 8.53 1.09 1.90
CA SER A 263 8.84 -0.03 1.01
C SER A 263 9.37 0.42 -0.34
N ILE A 264 8.85 1.52 -0.87
CA ILE A 264 9.28 2.08 -2.15
C ILE A 264 10.63 2.81 -2.00
N GLU A 265 10.81 3.62 -0.95
CA GLU A 265 12.10 4.24 -0.65
C GLU A 265 13.21 3.20 -0.45
N CYS A 266 12.89 2.09 0.22
CA CYS A 266 13.84 1.00 0.46
C CYS A 266 14.24 0.29 -0.85
N LEU A 267 13.31 0.16 -1.81
CA LEU A 267 13.58 -0.40 -3.13
C LEU A 267 14.67 0.42 -3.85
N ILE A 268 14.50 1.75 -3.92
CA ILE A 268 15.48 2.62 -4.60
C ILE A 268 16.84 2.54 -3.92
N HIS A 269 16.85 2.68 -2.59
CA HIS A 269 18.10 2.65 -1.84
C HIS A 269 18.85 1.33 -2.01
N ASN A 270 18.15 0.20 -1.94
CA ASN A 270 18.77 -1.10 -2.08
C ASN A 270 19.21 -1.36 -3.53
N GLN A 271 18.33 -1.10 -4.52
CA GLN A 271 18.63 -1.37 -5.92
C GLN A 271 19.79 -0.55 -6.44
N TYR A 272 19.72 0.77 -6.27
CA TYR A 272 20.63 1.72 -6.89
C TYR A 272 21.71 2.26 -5.93
N GLY A 273 21.65 1.93 -4.65
CA GLY A 273 22.66 2.33 -3.67
C GLY A 273 23.51 1.19 -3.13
N GLU A 274 22.94 -0.05 -3.05
CA GLU A 274 23.65 -1.18 -2.44
C GLU A 274 23.90 -2.36 -3.40
N LEU A 275 23.14 -2.49 -4.49
CA LEU A 275 23.26 -3.64 -5.39
C LEU A 275 23.92 -3.28 -6.72
N ILE A 276 23.62 -2.13 -7.29
CA ILE A 276 24.17 -1.64 -8.54
C ILE A 276 25.14 -0.50 -8.24
N HIS A 277 26.36 -0.61 -8.76
CA HIS A 277 27.46 0.30 -8.48
C HIS A 277 28.04 0.96 -9.74
N TYR A 278 27.34 0.89 -10.87
CA TYR A 278 27.64 1.64 -12.08
C TYR A 278 26.59 2.74 -12.28
N ASP A 279 26.95 3.79 -13.01
CA ASP A 279 26.10 4.98 -13.18
C ASP A 279 25.44 5.01 -14.56
N SER A 280 26.07 4.38 -15.56
CA SER A 280 25.60 4.41 -16.94
C SER A 280 25.88 3.10 -17.67
N VAL A 281 25.09 2.84 -18.71
CA VAL A 281 25.27 1.72 -19.63
C VAL A 281 25.24 2.27 -21.05
N ALA A 282 26.30 2.09 -21.81
CA ALA A 282 26.30 2.32 -23.24
C ALA A 282 26.13 0.99 -24.00
N THR A 283 25.21 0.95 -24.94
CA THR A 283 24.88 -0.23 -25.77
C THR A 283 25.41 -0.02 -27.18
N PHE A 284 25.99 -1.06 -27.75
CA PHE A 284 26.62 -1.00 -29.07
C PHE A 284 25.64 -1.38 -30.19
N THR A 285 25.94 -0.93 -31.39
CA THR A 285 25.25 -1.37 -32.61
C THR A 285 25.69 -2.79 -32.99
N ASP A 286 24.81 -3.51 -33.68
CA ASP A 286 25.16 -4.85 -34.18
C ASP A 286 26.32 -4.78 -35.14
N GLY A 287 27.34 -5.64 -34.93
CA GLY A 287 28.51 -5.72 -35.82
C GLY A 287 29.62 -4.71 -35.53
N ILE A 288 29.71 -4.19 -34.27
CA ILE A 288 30.85 -3.42 -33.83
C ILE A 288 32.17 -4.19 -34.08
N THR A 289 33.18 -3.51 -34.66
CA THR A 289 34.46 -4.14 -34.97
C THR A 289 35.37 -4.16 -33.76
N GLN A 290 36.38 -5.05 -33.76
CA GLN A 290 37.39 -5.07 -32.68
C GLN A 290 38.18 -3.77 -32.62
N GLU A 291 38.41 -3.11 -33.77
CA GLU A 291 39.11 -1.81 -33.83
C GLU A 291 38.27 -0.69 -33.15
N ASP A 292 36.94 -0.71 -33.33
CA ASP A 292 36.04 0.22 -32.63
C ASP A 292 36.03 -0.03 -31.12
N MET A 293 36.08 -1.30 -30.69
CA MET A 293 36.15 -1.67 -29.27
C MET A 293 37.46 -1.20 -28.63
N ASP A 294 38.60 -1.46 -29.29
CA ASP A 294 39.93 -1.04 -28.81
C ASP A 294 40.01 0.51 -28.73
N THR A 295 39.41 1.20 -29.69
CA THR A 295 39.29 2.66 -29.71
C THR A 295 38.43 3.16 -28.53
N LEU A 296 37.28 2.54 -28.31
CA LEU A 296 36.38 2.89 -27.21
C LEU A 296 37.05 2.70 -25.85
N GLU A 297 37.72 1.56 -25.64
CA GLU A 297 38.48 1.29 -24.40
C GLU A 297 39.58 2.32 -24.14
N SER A 298 40.31 2.68 -25.20
CA SER A 298 41.35 3.71 -25.11
C SER A 298 40.79 5.08 -24.75
N ASP A 299 39.66 5.48 -25.38
CA ASP A 299 39.03 6.75 -25.16
C ASP A 299 38.43 6.82 -23.75
N MET A 300 37.73 5.76 -23.31
CA MET A 300 37.16 5.68 -21.96
C MET A 300 38.25 5.70 -20.88
N SER A 301 39.37 5.05 -21.12
CA SER A 301 40.53 5.07 -20.21
C SER A 301 41.20 6.45 -20.11
N ALA A 302 41.07 7.28 -21.14
CA ALA A 302 41.61 8.63 -21.18
C ALA A 302 40.64 9.71 -20.68
N ASP A 303 39.35 9.39 -20.58
CA ASP A 303 38.30 10.33 -20.19
C ASP A 303 38.31 10.57 -18.69
N VAL A 304 38.52 11.82 -18.28
CA VAL A 304 38.58 12.24 -16.87
C VAL A 304 37.25 12.10 -16.12
N HIS A 305 36.14 11.99 -16.86
CA HIS A 305 34.79 11.81 -16.29
C HIS A 305 34.45 10.35 -16.01
N ILE A 306 35.27 9.40 -16.48
CA ILE A 306 35.09 7.96 -16.23
C ILE A 306 36.07 7.52 -15.15
N ASP A 307 35.56 6.91 -14.09
CA ASP A 307 36.33 6.31 -13.01
C ASP A 307 36.76 4.89 -13.39
N ASP A 308 35.83 4.09 -13.89
CA ASP A 308 36.06 2.70 -14.29
C ASP A 308 34.98 2.25 -15.28
N PHE A 309 35.24 1.22 -16.08
CA PHE A 309 34.26 0.64 -17.00
C PHE A 309 34.46 -0.86 -17.15
N LEU A 310 33.39 -1.57 -17.47
CA LEU A 310 33.36 -3.02 -17.66
C LEU A 310 32.56 -3.40 -18.91
N LEU A 311 33.20 -4.00 -19.88
CA LEU A 311 32.55 -4.60 -21.04
C LEU A 311 31.82 -5.86 -20.62
N ASN A 312 30.59 -6.02 -21.11
CA ASN A 312 29.86 -7.26 -20.91
C ASN A 312 28.84 -7.50 -22.05
N CYS A 313 28.28 -8.70 -22.09
CA CYS A 313 27.19 -9.03 -22.98
C CYS A 313 25.89 -9.10 -22.19
N GLY A 314 24.84 -8.48 -22.73
CA GLY A 314 23.49 -8.58 -22.19
C GLY A 314 22.44 -8.55 -23.27
N TYR A 315 21.40 -9.36 -23.10
CA TYR A 315 20.23 -9.42 -23.98
C TYR A 315 18.99 -9.82 -23.18
N SER A 316 17.81 -9.57 -23.73
CA SER A 316 16.54 -9.91 -23.11
C SER A 316 15.88 -11.04 -23.85
N ASP A 317 15.53 -12.13 -23.16
CA ASP A 317 14.84 -13.27 -23.76
C ASP A 317 14.03 -14.03 -22.68
N ASP A 318 13.23 -15.02 -23.12
CA ASP A 318 12.38 -15.82 -22.26
C ASP A 318 13.17 -16.82 -21.41
N VAL A 319 12.76 -16.92 -20.15
CA VAL A 319 13.14 -17.98 -19.22
C VAL A 319 11.88 -18.77 -18.89
N LYS A 320 11.95 -20.10 -18.99
CA LYS A 320 10.79 -20.99 -18.79
C LYS A 320 11.03 -21.96 -17.66
N SER A 321 9.99 -22.19 -16.88
CA SER A 321 9.91 -23.34 -15.96
C SER A 321 8.82 -24.32 -16.46
N SER A 322 8.54 -25.36 -15.67
CA SER A 322 7.38 -26.24 -15.92
C SER A 322 6.05 -25.54 -15.68
N GLU A 323 6.02 -24.42 -14.97
CA GLU A 323 4.81 -23.75 -14.51
C GLU A 323 4.54 -22.43 -15.24
N ASP A 324 5.58 -21.67 -15.59
CA ASP A 324 5.42 -20.32 -16.16
C ASP A 324 6.58 -19.92 -17.08
N ILE A 325 6.37 -18.81 -17.82
CA ILE A 325 7.34 -18.20 -18.74
C ILE A 325 7.46 -16.73 -18.36
N GLN A 326 8.71 -16.26 -18.18
CA GLN A 326 9.01 -14.87 -17.86
C GLN A 326 10.11 -14.34 -18.79
N THR A 327 10.03 -13.09 -19.18
CA THR A 327 11.12 -12.42 -19.88
C THR A 327 12.15 -11.91 -18.86
N ALA A 328 13.42 -12.22 -19.05
CA ALA A 328 14.50 -11.79 -18.19
C ALA A 328 15.69 -11.23 -18.99
N GLU A 329 16.45 -10.36 -18.35
CA GLU A 329 17.70 -9.85 -18.87
C GLU A 329 18.84 -10.81 -18.51
N TYR A 330 19.45 -11.39 -19.53
CA TYR A 330 20.64 -12.22 -19.40
C TYR A 330 21.86 -11.34 -19.31
N VAL A 331 22.73 -11.62 -18.36
CA VAL A 331 23.99 -10.93 -18.13
C VAL A 331 25.09 -11.96 -18.15
N ILE A 332 25.87 -11.96 -19.23
CA ILE A 332 27.01 -12.86 -19.38
C ILE A 332 28.23 -12.20 -18.76
N VAL A 333 28.83 -12.86 -17.78
CA VAL A 333 29.92 -12.33 -16.98
C VAL A 333 31.22 -13.08 -17.31
N ASP A 334 32.18 -12.38 -17.84
CA ASP A 334 33.51 -12.90 -18.18
C ASP A 334 34.41 -12.84 -16.95
N ASP A 335 34.72 -11.65 -16.45
CA ASP A 335 35.49 -11.50 -15.19
C ASP A 335 34.53 -11.36 -13.99
N LYS A 336 34.38 -12.47 -13.25
CA LYS A 336 33.55 -12.54 -12.05
C LYS A 336 34.05 -11.66 -10.91
N ASN A 337 35.35 -11.34 -10.86
CA ASN A 337 35.91 -10.52 -9.81
C ASN A 337 35.67 -9.04 -10.11
N ALA A 338 35.93 -8.59 -11.33
CA ALA A 338 35.63 -7.24 -11.76
C ALA A 338 34.11 -6.97 -11.68
N PHE A 339 33.27 -7.93 -12.07
CA PHE A 339 31.81 -7.78 -12.02
C PHE A 339 31.28 -7.50 -10.62
N LYS A 340 31.89 -8.02 -9.54
CA LYS A 340 31.48 -7.74 -8.16
C LYS A 340 31.57 -6.27 -7.78
N ASP A 341 32.47 -5.53 -8.40
CA ASP A 341 32.62 -4.10 -8.16
C ASP A 341 31.48 -3.29 -8.83
N TYR A 342 30.77 -3.89 -9.80
CA TYR A 342 29.65 -3.29 -10.52
C TYR A 342 28.28 -3.75 -10.05
N VAL A 343 28.16 -5.03 -9.63
CA VAL A 343 26.89 -5.61 -9.17
C VAL A 343 27.12 -6.53 -7.97
N THR A 344 26.50 -6.20 -6.86
CA THR A 344 26.52 -7.03 -5.66
C THR A 344 25.46 -8.13 -5.75
N LEU A 345 25.89 -9.38 -5.84
CA LEU A 345 25.01 -10.54 -5.77
C LEU A 345 24.96 -11.06 -4.33
N ARG A 346 23.81 -10.89 -3.66
CA ARG A 346 23.60 -11.30 -2.27
C ARG A 346 22.20 -11.81 -2.01
N THR A 347 21.99 -12.49 -0.88
CA THR A 347 20.65 -12.91 -0.43
C THR A 347 19.97 -11.80 0.36
N ARG A 348 18.71 -11.50 0.10
CA ARG A 348 17.95 -10.39 0.71
C ARG A 348 17.87 -10.41 2.24
N ARG A 349 17.68 -11.57 2.86
CA ARG A 349 17.42 -11.64 4.32
C ARG A 349 18.66 -11.60 5.18
N LYS A 350 19.75 -12.21 4.71
CA LYS A 350 20.97 -12.38 5.50
C LYS A 350 22.16 -11.60 4.93
N HIS A 351 21.98 -10.99 3.75
CA HIS A 351 23.02 -10.31 2.99
C HIS A 351 24.28 -11.16 2.78
N ASN A 352 24.07 -12.49 2.68
CA ASN A 352 25.17 -13.40 2.35
C ASN A 352 25.45 -13.31 0.86
N ASP A 353 26.71 -13.27 0.49
CA ASP A 353 27.16 -13.28 -0.89
C ASP A 353 26.66 -14.51 -1.65
N VAL A 354 26.25 -14.30 -2.88
CA VAL A 354 25.86 -15.34 -3.84
C VAL A 354 26.94 -15.41 -4.90
N ALA A 355 27.74 -16.46 -4.86
CA ALA A 355 28.80 -16.64 -5.84
C ALA A 355 28.23 -17.05 -7.21
N LEU A 356 28.66 -16.39 -8.27
CA LEU A 356 28.46 -16.83 -9.64
C LEU A 356 29.49 -17.91 -9.96
N GLY A 357 29.03 -19.17 -10.03
CA GLY A 357 29.87 -20.34 -10.32
C GLY A 357 29.93 -20.67 -11.80
N ASP A 358 30.77 -21.66 -12.14
CA ASP A 358 30.93 -22.17 -13.51
C ASP A 358 29.96 -23.32 -13.84
N SER A 359 29.00 -23.60 -12.97
CA SER A 359 28.07 -24.73 -13.12
C SER A 359 26.65 -24.35 -12.68
N GLY A 360 26.08 -23.36 -13.32
CA GLY A 360 24.72 -22.93 -13.05
C GLY A 360 24.51 -21.43 -13.20
N VAL A 361 23.26 -21.02 -13.20
CA VAL A 361 22.84 -19.63 -13.32
C VAL A 361 22.40 -19.06 -11.97
N VAL A 362 22.64 -17.78 -11.77
CA VAL A 362 22.10 -17.03 -10.62
C VAL A 362 20.92 -16.19 -11.13
N ILE A 363 19.75 -16.39 -10.52
CA ILE A 363 18.52 -15.69 -10.90
C ILE A 363 18.06 -14.76 -9.78
N THR A 364 17.25 -13.75 -10.13
CA THR A 364 16.68 -12.83 -9.14
C THR A 364 15.58 -13.49 -8.31
N GLU A 365 15.38 -13.04 -7.05
CA GLU A 365 14.39 -13.60 -6.12
C GLU A 365 12.97 -13.50 -6.69
N LYS A 366 12.66 -12.42 -7.40
CA LYS A 366 11.34 -12.25 -8.03
C LYS A 366 11.13 -13.28 -9.15
N LEU A 367 12.11 -13.42 -10.05
CA LEU A 367 12.06 -14.42 -11.11
C LEU A 367 11.93 -15.85 -10.56
N SER A 368 12.65 -16.16 -9.48
CA SER A 368 12.54 -17.46 -8.79
C SER A 368 11.12 -17.72 -8.26
N LYS A 369 10.44 -16.69 -7.76
CA LYS A 369 9.06 -16.81 -7.26
C LYS A 369 8.05 -16.96 -8.39
N ASP A 370 8.19 -16.17 -9.43
CA ASP A 370 7.24 -16.16 -10.54
C ASP A 370 7.33 -17.47 -11.35
N LEU A 371 8.55 -18.00 -11.53
CA LEU A 371 8.76 -19.31 -12.15
C LEU A 371 8.49 -20.52 -11.20
N GLY A 372 8.26 -20.29 -9.92
CA GLY A 372 8.05 -21.35 -8.92
C GLY A 372 9.29 -22.20 -8.60
N VAL A 373 10.51 -21.74 -8.93
CA VAL A 373 11.76 -22.49 -8.85
C VAL A 373 12.62 -22.10 -7.64
N LYS A 374 13.46 -23.05 -7.19
CA LYS A 374 14.39 -22.88 -6.08
C LYS A 374 15.81 -23.20 -6.51
N LYS A 375 16.77 -22.84 -5.65
CA LYS A 375 18.17 -23.26 -5.84
C LYS A 375 18.25 -24.79 -5.98
N GLY A 376 18.89 -25.24 -7.07
CA GLY A 376 19.04 -26.65 -7.47
C GLY A 376 18.05 -27.12 -8.52
N ASP A 377 16.98 -26.38 -8.78
CA ASP A 377 15.99 -26.70 -9.81
C ASP A 377 16.53 -26.37 -11.20
N LYS A 378 15.91 -26.95 -12.22
CA LYS A 378 16.23 -26.69 -13.62
C LYS A 378 15.23 -25.70 -14.22
N ILE A 379 15.76 -24.80 -15.04
CA ILE A 379 15.00 -23.86 -15.87
C ILE A 379 15.48 -23.96 -17.31
N THR A 380 14.62 -23.63 -18.25
CA THR A 380 14.99 -23.50 -19.66
C THR A 380 15.44 -22.06 -19.90
N VAL A 381 16.69 -21.90 -20.32
CA VAL A 381 17.29 -20.62 -20.70
C VAL A 381 17.41 -20.54 -22.20
N THR A 382 17.32 -19.33 -22.74
CA THR A 382 17.36 -19.05 -24.18
C THR A 382 18.66 -18.29 -24.49
N SER A 383 19.41 -18.73 -25.52
CA SER A 383 20.61 -18.00 -25.99
C SER A 383 20.24 -16.77 -26.80
N SER A 384 21.19 -15.85 -27.02
CA SER A 384 21.03 -14.68 -27.91
C SER A 384 20.62 -15.03 -29.35
N ALA A 385 20.87 -16.28 -29.77
CA ALA A 385 20.45 -16.82 -31.08
C ALA A 385 19.11 -17.59 -31.01
N GLY A 386 18.37 -17.54 -29.89
CA GLY A 386 17.06 -18.20 -29.74
C GLY A 386 17.13 -19.71 -29.44
N LYS A 387 18.32 -20.30 -29.22
CA LYS A 387 18.45 -21.72 -28.87
C LYS A 387 18.11 -21.93 -27.39
N GLN A 388 17.22 -22.88 -27.09
CA GLN A 388 16.79 -23.20 -25.73
C GLN A 388 17.55 -24.42 -25.16
N THR A 389 17.95 -24.32 -23.89
CA THR A 389 18.68 -25.37 -23.18
C THR A 389 18.32 -25.34 -21.67
N GLU A 390 18.38 -26.51 -21.01
CA GLU A 390 18.17 -26.56 -19.55
C GLU A 390 19.42 -26.08 -18.82
N ALA A 391 19.23 -25.22 -17.83
CA ALA A 391 20.25 -24.74 -16.90
C ALA A 391 19.85 -24.99 -15.46
N VAL A 392 20.82 -25.18 -14.57
CA VAL A 392 20.58 -25.38 -13.13
C VAL A 392 20.67 -24.04 -12.41
N VAL A 393 19.73 -23.74 -11.54
CA VAL A 393 19.75 -22.57 -10.66
C VAL A 393 20.75 -22.77 -9.53
N SER A 394 21.94 -22.19 -9.65
CA SER A 394 23.01 -22.28 -8.64
C SER A 394 22.83 -21.32 -7.47
N GLY A 395 22.12 -20.20 -7.69
CA GLY A 395 21.90 -19.17 -6.68
C GLY A 395 20.67 -18.33 -6.96
N ILE A 396 20.16 -17.70 -5.90
CA ILE A 396 19.07 -16.73 -5.98
C ILE A 396 19.57 -15.46 -5.31
N THR A 397 19.55 -14.34 -6.06
CA THR A 397 20.08 -13.06 -5.61
C THR A 397 18.98 -12.04 -5.36
N GLU A 398 19.24 -11.11 -4.46
CA GLU A 398 18.42 -9.92 -4.21
C GLU A 398 18.50 -9.00 -5.42
N MET A 399 17.35 -8.63 -5.97
CA MET A 399 17.18 -7.57 -6.98
C MET A 399 15.72 -7.14 -6.95
N TYR A 400 15.47 -5.84 -7.08
CA TYR A 400 14.12 -5.29 -6.88
C TYR A 400 13.43 -4.88 -8.17
N VAL A 401 14.20 -4.53 -9.19
CA VAL A 401 13.70 -4.07 -10.50
C VAL A 401 14.23 -4.99 -11.56
N ASN A 402 13.36 -5.42 -12.45
CA ASN A 402 13.59 -6.36 -13.54
C ASN A 402 13.95 -7.79 -13.08
N HIS A 403 13.84 -8.71 -14.01
CA HIS A 403 14.30 -10.09 -13.89
C HIS A 403 15.68 -10.21 -14.52
N TYR A 404 16.63 -10.81 -13.79
CA TYR A 404 17.97 -11.04 -14.32
C TYR A 404 18.34 -12.51 -14.20
N VAL A 405 19.08 -12.97 -15.20
CA VAL A 405 19.78 -14.24 -15.24
C VAL A 405 21.26 -13.96 -15.42
N TYR A 406 22.04 -14.13 -14.36
CA TYR A 406 23.49 -13.99 -14.39
C TYR A 406 24.12 -15.34 -14.69
N ILE A 407 24.96 -15.39 -15.71
CA ILE A 407 25.62 -16.60 -16.20
C ILE A 407 27.10 -16.30 -16.50
N SER A 408 27.99 -17.20 -16.09
CA SER A 408 29.40 -17.05 -16.46
C SER A 408 29.64 -17.43 -17.92
N THR A 409 30.62 -16.80 -18.53
CA THR A 409 31.06 -17.11 -19.91
C THR A 409 31.36 -18.59 -20.09
N GLU A 410 31.99 -19.23 -19.10
CA GLU A 410 32.33 -20.66 -19.14
C GLU A 410 31.08 -21.53 -19.17
N TYR A 411 30.08 -21.24 -18.30
CA TYR A 411 28.84 -22.04 -18.26
C TYR A 411 27.95 -21.76 -19.48
N TYR A 412 27.95 -20.54 -19.96
CA TYR A 412 27.24 -20.19 -21.20
C TYR A 412 27.80 -20.97 -22.39
N ASN A 413 29.14 -21.05 -22.52
CA ASN A 413 29.81 -21.81 -23.55
C ASN A 413 29.52 -23.33 -23.43
N GLU A 414 29.45 -23.86 -22.22
CA GLU A 414 29.06 -25.27 -21.98
C GLU A 414 27.65 -25.57 -22.48
N LEU A 415 26.69 -24.64 -22.25
CA LEU A 415 25.29 -24.81 -22.64
C LEU A 415 25.04 -24.64 -24.14
N PHE A 416 25.65 -23.64 -24.74
CA PHE A 416 25.33 -23.20 -26.10
C PHE A 416 26.41 -23.40 -27.13
N GLY A 417 27.65 -23.58 -26.70
CA GLY A 417 28.82 -23.84 -27.58
C GLY A 417 29.40 -22.61 -28.27
N ASN A 418 28.84 -21.43 -28.04
CA ASN A 418 29.34 -20.16 -28.55
C ASN A 418 28.97 -19.04 -27.60
N VAL A 419 29.91 -18.15 -27.27
CA VAL A 419 29.68 -16.98 -26.42
C VAL A 419 29.48 -15.78 -27.33
N PRO A 420 28.41 -14.99 -27.17
CA PRO A 420 28.22 -13.77 -27.95
C PRO A 420 29.25 -12.71 -27.54
N ASP A 421 29.61 -11.85 -28.49
CA ASP A 421 30.50 -10.73 -28.27
C ASP A 421 29.91 -9.72 -27.29
N ASN A 422 30.75 -8.94 -26.64
CA ASN A 422 30.30 -7.86 -25.78
C ASN A 422 29.51 -6.83 -26.60
N ASN A 423 28.32 -6.51 -26.11
CA ASN A 423 27.39 -5.59 -26.80
C ASN A 423 27.06 -4.34 -25.98
N ARG A 424 27.68 -4.22 -24.80
CA ARG A 424 27.49 -3.05 -23.92
C ARG A 424 28.68 -2.87 -22.98
N VAL A 425 28.77 -1.66 -22.39
CA VAL A 425 29.73 -1.31 -21.37
C VAL A 425 29.01 -0.70 -20.18
N LEU A 426 29.35 -1.16 -18.98
CA LEU A 426 28.92 -0.59 -17.71
C LEU A 426 29.97 0.47 -17.31
N ILE A 427 29.53 1.66 -16.93
CA ILE A 427 30.41 2.82 -16.71
C ILE A 427 30.18 3.37 -15.31
N LYS A 428 31.26 3.59 -14.58
CA LYS A 428 31.30 4.39 -13.35
C LYS A 428 31.76 5.79 -13.66
N ILE A 429 31.04 6.78 -13.21
CA ILE A 429 31.28 8.19 -13.48
C ILE A 429 32.09 8.79 -12.33
N ASN A 430 33.12 9.57 -12.68
CA ASN A 430 33.92 10.34 -11.73
C ASN A 430 33.29 11.73 -11.53
N GLY A 431 32.81 12.02 -10.33
CA GLY A 431 32.20 13.31 -9.99
C GLY A 431 30.68 13.33 -9.95
N ASP A 432 30.07 14.46 -10.31
CA ASP A 432 28.60 14.60 -10.31
C ASP A 432 28.00 14.01 -11.57
N VAL A 433 27.21 12.95 -11.39
CA VAL A 433 26.54 12.22 -12.49
C VAL A 433 25.65 13.16 -13.31
N SER A 434 24.93 14.07 -12.68
CA SER A 434 23.97 14.96 -13.36
C SER A 434 24.65 15.98 -14.29
N GLU A 435 25.84 16.46 -13.92
CA GLU A 435 26.63 17.36 -14.77
C GLU A 435 27.27 16.59 -15.94
N THR A 436 27.66 15.33 -15.71
CA THR A 436 28.36 14.50 -16.67
C THR A 436 27.41 13.82 -17.67
N GLU A 437 26.12 13.59 -17.31
CA GLU A 437 25.11 12.97 -18.18
C GLU A 437 25.01 13.65 -19.56
N SER A 438 24.91 14.97 -19.58
CA SER A 438 24.78 15.73 -20.83
C SER A 438 26.04 15.61 -21.68
N TYR A 439 27.21 15.72 -21.06
CA TYR A 439 28.50 15.57 -21.76
C TYR A 439 28.65 14.16 -22.36
N MET A 440 28.42 13.13 -21.57
CA MET A 440 28.57 11.75 -22.05
C MET A 440 27.52 11.41 -23.12
N GLY A 441 26.29 11.88 -22.98
CA GLY A 441 25.27 11.72 -24.02
C GLY A 441 25.69 12.35 -25.33
N ASP A 442 26.16 13.60 -25.30
CA ASP A 442 26.57 14.32 -26.50
C ASP A 442 27.85 13.73 -27.12
N GLU A 443 28.83 13.33 -26.31
CA GLU A 443 30.12 12.81 -26.80
C GLU A 443 29.99 11.38 -27.35
N TYR A 444 29.37 10.47 -26.59
CA TYR A 444 29.34 9.05 -26.97
C TYR A 444 28.26 8.72 -28.01
N LEU A 445 27.11 9.41 -28.03
CA LEU A 445 26.07 9.21 -29.04
C LEU A 445 26.45 9.70 -30.45
N THR A 446 27.52 10.49 -30.60
CA THR A 446 28.01 10.89 -31.92
C THR A 446 28.76 9.76 -32.64
N ARG A 447 29.08 8.68 -31.96
CA ARG A 447 29.85 7.54 -32.50
C ARG A 447 28.89 6.54 -33.16
N ASP A 448 29.15 6.21 -34.41
CA ASP A 448 28.29 5.33 -35.21
C ASP A 448 28.09 3.93 -34.63
N TYR A 449 29.02 3.48 -33.79
CA TYR A 449 28.97 2.17 -33.13
C TYR A 449 28.26 2.17 -31.78
N ILE A 450 27.80 3.34 -31.27
CA ILE A 450 27.01 3.43 -30.04
C ILE A 450 25.53 3.61 -30.40
N LYS A 451 24.71 2.63 -30.04
CA LYS A 451 23.27 2.62 -30.24
C LYS A 451 22.53 3.50 -29.24
N GLY A 452 23.01 3.58 -28.02
CA GLY A 452 22.39 4.37 -26.95
C GLY A 452 23.19 4.37 -25.67
N VAL A 453 23.00 5.43 -24.88
CA VAL A 453 23.54 5.56 -23.50
C VAL A 453 22.37 5.71 -22.55
N SER A 454 22.33 4.91 -21.52
CA SER A 454 21.29 4.91 -20.49
C SER A 454 21.92 5.21 -19.13
N PHE A 455 21.41 6.22 -18.44
CA PHE A 455 21.89 6.62 -17.11
C PHE A 455 20.97 6.06 -16.01
N LEU A 456 21.56 5.49 -14.97
CA LEU A 456 20.79 4.98 -13.84
C LEU A 456 20.08 6.09 -13.08
N ASN A 457 20.66 7.28 -13.04
CA ASN A 457 20.05 8.45 -12.41
C ASN A 457 18.67 8.79 -13.00
N ALA A 458 18.48 8.60 -14.31
CA ALA A 458 17.18 8.75 -14.96
C ALA A 458 16.13 7.77 -14.40
N ASN A 459 16.53 6.52 -14.13
CA ASN A 459 15.67 5.53 -13.49
C ASN A 459 15.38 5.90 -12.02
N VAL A 460 16.37 6.34 -11.27
CA VAL A 460 16.20 6.83 -9.88
C VAL A 460 15.21 7.98 -9.85
N THR A 461 15.38 9.00 -10.71
CA THR A 461 14.46 10.14 -10.82
C THR A 461 13.03 9.70 -11.18
N ARG A 462 12.88 8.72 -12.07
CA ARG A 462 11.57 8.15 -12.42
C ARG A 462 10.89 7.50 -11.22
N PHE A 463 11.64 6.73 -10.41
CA PHE A 463 11.12 6.14 -9.17
C PHE A 463 10.83 7.20 -8.10
N GLU A 464 11.65 8.24 -7.97
CA GLU A 464 11.40 9.36 -7.06
C GLU A 464 10.11 10.11 -7.42
N ASN A 465 9.86 10.36 -8.71
CA ASN A 465 8.61 10.93 -9.18
C ASN A 465 7.41 10.02 -8.86
N MET A 466 7.57 8.71 -9.00
CA MET A 466 6.57 7.73 -8.59
C MET A 466 6.30 7.81 -7.08
N ILE A 467 7.32 7.95 -6.24
CA ILE A 467 7.17 8.15 -4.79
C ILE A 467 6.41 9.44 -4.50
N GLN A 468 6.76 10.55 -5.13
CA GLN A 468 6.07 11.82 -4.96
C GLN A 468 4.58 11.72 -5.30
N SER A 469 4.25 10.96 -6.35
CA SER A 469 2.86 10.70 -6.70
C SER A 469 2.11 9.93 -5.60
N LEU A 470 2.77 8.96 -4.98
CA LEU A 470 2.20 8.16 -3.89
C LEU A 470 2.17 8.89 -2.54
N ASP A 471 3.04 9.88 -2.33
CA ASP A 471 3.05 10.71 -1.13
C ASP A 471 1.70 11.40 -0.92
N LEU A 472 1.11 11.94 -1.97
CA LEU A 472 -0.18 12.62 -1.90
C LEU A 472 -1.31 11.66 -1.51
N VAL A 473 -1.33 10.45 -2.07
CA VAL A 473 -2.28 9.38 -1.68
C VAL A 473 -2.05 8.96 -0.23
N THR A 474 -0.80 8.80 0.18
CA THR A 474 -0.41 8.44 1.54
C THR A 474 -0.86 9.50 2.55
N TRP A 475 -0.67 10.79 2.26
CA TRP A 475 -1.15 11.88 3.11
C TRP A 475 -2.68 11.87 3.27
N VAL A 476 -3.43 11.63 2.18
CA VAL A 476 -4.90 11.52 2.27
C VAL A 476 -5.31 10.36 3.16
N LEU A 477 -4.63 9.22 3.06
CA LEU A 477 -4.88 8.05 3.93
C LEU A 477 -4.59 8.37 5.40
N ILE A 478 -3.46 9.01 5.68
CA ILE A 478 -3.05 9.39 7.05
C ILE A 478 -4.03 10.39 7.65
N ILE A 479 -4.44 11.41 6.89
CA ILE A 479 -5.41 12.41 7.34
C ILE A 479 -6.77 11.74 7.61
N SER A 480 -7.23 10.87 6.70
CA SER A 480 -8.50 10.14 6.86
C SER A 480 -8.47 9.21 8.08
N ALA A 481 -7.37 8.48 8.27
CA ALA A 481 -7.17 7.63 9.44
C ALA A 481 -7.09 8.46 10.74
N GLY A 482 -6.47 9.63 10.70
CA GLY A 482 -6.38 10.57 11.81
C GLY A 482 -7.75 11.15 12.20
N LEU A 483 -8.54 11.57 11.23
CA LEU A 483 -9.92 12.04 11.46
C LEU A 483 -10.78 10.91 12.04
N LEU A 484 -10.64 9.71 11.52
CA LEU A 484 -11.34 8.53 12.06
C LEU A 484 -10.93 8.25 13.50
N ALA A 485 -9.63 8.28 13.81
CA ALA A 485 -9.10 8.12 15.16
C ALA A 485 -9.66 9.18 16.11
N PHE A 486 -9.72 10.43 15.68
CA PHE A 486 -10.33 11.52 16.44
C PHE A 486 -11.80 11.23 16.77
N VAL A 487 -12.60 10.84 15.78
CA VAL A 487 -14.03 10.53 15.97
C VAL A 487 -14.22 9.35 16.92
N VAL A 488 -13.44 8.27 16.75
CA VAL A 488 -13.48 7.10 17.63
C VAL A 488 -13.16 7.48 19.06
N LEU A 489 -12.03 8.15 19.31
CA LEU A 489 -11.59 8.56 20.63
C LEU A 489 -12.55 9.56 21.27
N TYR A 490 -13.05 10.53 20.50
CA TYR A 490 -14.05 11.49 20.97
C TYR A 490 -15.32 10.79 21.45
N ASN A 491 -15.85 9.87 20.61
CA ASN A 491 -17.06 9.11 20.98
C ASN A 491 -16.83 8.27 22.24
N LEU A 492 -15.72 7.57 22.32
CA LEU A 492 -15.38 6.75 23.48
C LEU A 492 -15.19 7.55 24.77
N THR A 493 -14.50 8.70 24.70
CA THR A 493 -14.33 9.60 25.84
C THR A 493 -15.67 10.14 26.29
N ASN A 494 -16.55 10.49 25.33
CA ASN A 494 -17.90 10.95 25.64
C ASN A 494 -18.75 9.86 26.33
N VAL A 495 -18.66 8.61 25.88
CA VAL A 495 -19.29 7.46 26.54
C VAL A 495 -18.76 7.27 27.96
N ASN A 496 -17.45 7.32 28.13
CA ASN A 496 -16.79 7.14 29.43
C ASN A 496 -17.23 8.21 30.46
N ILE A 497 -17.33 9.48 30.02
CA ILE A 497 -17.82 10.57 30.86
C ILE A 497 -19.29 10.38 31.21
N SER A 498 -20.17 10.03 30.27
CA SER A 498 -21.60 9.89 30.53
C SER A 498 -21.92 8.70 31.44
N GLU A 499 -21.28 7.55 31.26
CA GLU A 499 -21.47 6.39 32.13
C GLU A 499 -21.01 6.62 33.59
N ARG A 500 -20.00 7.46 33.79
CA ARG A 500 -19.44 7.78 35.10
C ARG A 500 -19.92 9.10 35.67
N ARG A 501 -20.95 9.68 35.12
CA ARG A 501 -21.46 11.01 35.50
C ARG A 501 -21.68 11.14 37.02
N ARG A 502 -22.23 10.10 37.64
CA ARG A 502 -22.44 10.07 39.11
C ARG A 502 -21.15 9.97 39.90
N GLU A 503 -20.25 9.08 39.49
CA GLU A 503 -18.93 8.94 40.16
C GLU A 503 -18.15 10.27 40.08
N ILE A 504 -18.14 10.90 38.91
CA ILE A 504 -17.51 12.19 38.66
C ILE A 504 -18.15 13.28 39.52
N ALA A 505 -19.47 13.34 39.60
CA ALA A 505 -20.18 14.30 40.43
C ALA A 505 -19.87 14.09 41.92
N THR A 506 -19.85 12.86 42.38
CA THR A 506 -19.48 12.52 43.79
C THR A 506 -18.05 12.97 44.11
N ILE A 507 -17.08 12.71 43.24
CA ILE A 507 -15.69 13.11 43.44
C ILE A 507 -15.57 14.65 43.47
N LYS A 508 -16.29 15.37 42.59
CA LYS A 508 -16.34 16.84 42.61
C LYS A 508 -16.95 17.41 43.89
N VAL A 509 -18.03 16.78 44.40
CA VAL A 509 -18.68 17.21 45.67
C VAL A 509 -17.77 16.95 46.89
N LEU A 510 -16.92 15.91 46.83
CA LEU A 510 -15.91 15.64 47.84
C LEU A 510 -14.72 16.62 47.81
N GLY A 511 -14.74 17.63 46.92
CA GLY A 511 -13.77 18.73 46.88
C GLY A 511 -12.57 18.52 45.96
N PHE A 512 -12.56 17.50 45.09
CA PHE A 512 -11.49 17.32 44.12
C PHE A 512 -11.56 18.38 43.03
N PHE A 513 -10.39 18.89 42.60
CA PHE A 513 -10.29 19.91 41.57
C PHE A 513 -10.57 19.32 40.18
N ASP A 514 -11.07 20.16 39.24
CA ASP A 514 -11.35 19.76 37.86
C ASP A 514 -10.20 19.01 37.13
N PRO A 515 -8.91 19.40 37.28
CA PRO A 515 -7.79 18.66 36.72
C PRO A 515 -7.61 17.24 37.28
N GLU A 516 -7.86 17.05 38.59
CA GLU A 516 -7.73 15.76 39.27
C GLU A 516 -8.82 14.78 38.78
N VAL A 517 -10.03 15.30 38.66
CA VAL A 517 -11.17 14.57 38.11
C VAL A 517 -10.93 14.24 36.62
N GLY A 518 -10.37 15.20 35.85
CA GLY A 518 -9.96 14.97 34.49
C GLY A 518 -8.93 13.84 34.36
N MET A 519 -7.88 13.88 35.18
CA MET A 519 -6.84 12.84 35.19
C MET A 519 -7.41 11.46 35.55
N TYR A 520 -8.40 11.38 36.45
CA TYR A 520 -9.06 10.12 36.80
C TYR A 520 -9.77 9.49 35.61
N VAL A 521 -10.51 10.29 34.81
CA VAL A 521 -11.23 9.83 33.63
C VAL A 521 -10.27 9.52 32.47
N TYR A 522 -9.32 10.42 32.19
CA TYR A 522 -8.44 10.31 31.03
C TYR A 522 -7.38 9.23 31.15
N ARG A 523 -7.02 8.84 32.39
CA ARG A 523 -6.08 7.74 32.61
C ARG A 523 -6.53 6.45 31.95
N GLU A 524 -7.82 6.15 32.00
CA GLU A 524 -8.39 4.97 31.31
C GLU A 524 -8.22 5.07 29.79
N ASN A 525 -8.53 6.24 29.22
CA ASN A 525 -8.37 6.48 27.78
C ASN A 525 -6.91 6.36 27.33
N ILE A 526 -5.98 6.87 28.15
CA ILE A 526 -4.53 6.75 27.88
C ILE A 526 -4.12 5.26 27.82
N PHE A 527 -4.54 4.45 28.80
CA PHE A 527 -4.25 3.02 28.78
C PHE A 527 -4.84 2.30 27.59
N LEU A 528 -6.08 2.63 27.23
CA LEU A 528 -6.74 2.07 26.05
C LEU A 528 -5.99 2.45 24.78
N THR A 529 -5.51 3.69 24.70
CA THR A 529 -4.74 4.16 23.54
C THR A 529 -3.37 3.48 23.47
N LEU A 530 -2.68 3.31 24.60
CA LEU A 530 -1.41 2.60 24.65
C LEU A 530 -1.56 1.15 24.18
N ILE A 531 -2.54 0.42 24.71
CA ILE A 531 -2.80 -0.97 24.33
C ILE A 531 -3.28 -1.05 22.89
N GLY A 532 -4.26 -0.24 22.50
CA GLY A 532 -4.82 -0.20 21.14
C GLY A 532 -3.76 0.18 20.10
N GLY A 533 -2.87 1.12 20.44
CA GLY A 533 -1.75 1.50 19.59
C GLY A 533 -0.79 0.35 19.32
N VAL A 534 -0.39 -0.41 20.36
CA VAL A 534 0.49 -1.59 20.17
C VAL A 534 -0.17 -2.65 19.29
N PHE A 535 -1.45 -2.98 19.53
CA PHE A 535 -2.18 -3.90 18.65
C PHE A 535 -2.34 -3.32 17.24
N GLY A 536 -2.50 -2.01 17.13
CA GLY A 536 -2.57 -1.31 15.86
C GLY A 536 -1.29 -1.39 15.05
N LEU A 537 -0.11 -1.29 15.68
CA LEU A 537 1.17 -1.47 14.98
C LEU A 537 1.31 -2.90 14.43
N LEU A 538 0.91 -3.92 15.20
CA LEU A 538 0.95 -5.31 14.75
C LEU A 538 -0.01 -5.55 13.57
N LEU A 539 -1.25 -5.07 13.70
CA LEU A 539 -2.25 -5.16 12.64
C LEU A 539 -1.83 -4.34 11.40
N GLY A 540 -1.21 -3.18 11.60
CA GLY A 540 -0.69 -2.33 10.54
C GLY A 540 0.43 -2.99 9.75
N ARG A 541 1.32 -3.74 10.42
CA ARG A 541 2.32 -4.56 9.74
C ARG A 541 1.69 -5.65 8.87
N LEU A 542 0.68 -6.36 9.39
CA LEU A 542 -0.04 -7.38 8.63
C LEU A 542 -0.77 -6.77 7.41
N LEU A 543 -1.43 -5.65 7.63
CA LEU A 543 -2.11 -4.91 6.56
C LEU A 543 -1.12 -4.42 5.50
N HIS A 544 0.02 -3.87 5.90
CA HIS A 544 1.08 -3.45 5.01
C HIS A 544 1.60 -4.60 4.13
N ILE A 545 1.92 -5.75 4.74
CA ILE A 545 2.36 -6.95 4.00
C ILE A 545 1.29 -7.38 3.00
N TYR A 546 0.02 -7.40 3.41
CA TYR A 546 -1.09 -7.76 2.54
C TYR A 546 -1.21 -6.80 1.34
N ILE A 547 -1.12 -5.49 1.59
CA ILE A 547 -1.17 -4.48 0.52
C ILE A 547 0.01 -4.66 -0.43
N MET A 548 1.23 -4.81 0.09
CA MET A 548 2.42 -4.96 -0.75
C MET A 548 2.36 -6.20 -1.63
N LEU A 549 1.86 -7.33 -1.09
CA LEU A 549 1.62 -8.56 -1.88
C LEU A 549 0.56 -8.37 -2.99
N THR A 550 -0.45 -7.54 -2.73
CA THR A 550 -1.55 -7.31 -3.69
C THR A 550 -1.16 -6.32 -4.79
N VAL A 551 -0.23 -5.40 -4.48
CA VAL A 551 0.20 -4.31 -5.37
C VAL A 551 1.51 -4.67 -6.10
N GLU A 552 2.12 -5.82 -5.79
CA GLU A 552 3.37 -6.27 -6.42
C GLU A 552 3.21 -6.38 -7.94
N MET A 553 4.21 -5.87 -8.68
CA MET A 553 4.24 -5.87 -10.14
C MET A 553 5.03 -7.06 -10.67
N ASP A 554 4.81 -7.44 -11.94
CA ASP A 554 5.53 -8.55 -12.55
C ASP A 554 7.07 -8.34 -12.54
N ALA A 555 7.54 -7.15 -12.90
CA ALA A 555 8.97 -6.84 -12.97
C ALA A 555 9.53 -6.13 -11.72
N ILE A 556 8.74 -5.90 -10.66
CA ILE A 556 9.17 -5.17 -9.48
C ILE A 556 8.85 -5.94 -8.20
N MET A 557 9.86 -6.17 -7.38
CA MET A 557 9.72 -6.77 -6.06
C MET A 557 9.74 -5.69 -4.98
N PHE A 558 8.67 -5.55 -4.23
CA PHE A 558 8.65 -4.63 -3.11
C PHE A 558 9.26 -5.22 -1.83
N GLY A 559 9.96 -4.37 -1.09
CA GLY A 559 10.41 -4.73 0.26
C GLY A 559 9.25 -4.72 1.25
N TYR A 560 9.20 -5.71 2.17
CA TYR A 560 8.19 -5.75 3.25
C TYR A 560 8.71 -5.13 4.54
N ALA A 561 9.84 -4.44 4.47
CA ALA A 561 10.47 -3.83 5.64
C ALA A 561 9.80 -2.48 5.95
N ILE A 562 9.36 -2.29 7.19
CA ILE A 562 8.93 -1.00 7.70
C ILE A 562 10.06 -0.46 8.57
N LYS A 563 10.50 0.76 8.33
CA LYS A 563 11.52 1.45 9.15
C LYS A 563 11.05 1.53 10.62
N GLN A 564 11.93 1.34 11.57
CA GLN A 564 11.60 1.44 13.00
C GLN A 564 11.01 2.80 13.36
N THR A 565 11.48 3.86 12.72
CA THR A 565 10.96 5.23 12.86
C THR A 565 9.47 5.33 12.52
N THR A 566 8.99 4.59 11.54
CA THR A 566 7.58 4.55 11.13
C THR A 566 6.67 4.01 12.23
N TYR A 567 7.08 2.97 12.94
CA TYR A 567 6.33 2.48 14.10
C TYR A 567 6.24 3.55 15.19
N ILE A 568 7.35 4.26 15.44
CA ILE A 568 7.39 5.34 16.44
C ILE A 568 6.47 6.48 16.01
N TYR A 569 6.55 6.95 14.77
CA TYR A 569 5.69 8.05 14.29
C TYR A 569 4.21 7.68 14.31
N SER A 570 3.82 6.51 13.80
CA SER A 570 2.42 6.05 13.81
C SER A 570 1.87 5.97 15.24
N TYR A 571 2.68 5.48 16.16
CA TYR A 571 2.29 5.38 17.58
C TYR A 571 2.19 6.75 18.24
N LEU A 572 3.16 7.64 18.02
CA LEU A 572 3.15 9.00 18.56
C LEU A 572 1.99 9.83 18.04
N ILE A 573 1.68 9.74 16.75
CA ILE A 573 0.54 10.44 16.14
C ILE A 573 -0.77 9.96 16.79
N THR A 574 -0.93 8.65 17.02
CA THR A 574 -2.09 8.10 17.73
C THR A 574 -2.19 8.65 19.15
N LEU A 575 -1.08 8.75 19.88
CA LEU A 575 -1.05 9.35 21.22
C LEU A 575 -1.39 10.85 21.18
N ILE A 576 -0.88 11.59 20.21
CA ILE A 576 -1.20 13.02 20.03
C ILE A 576 -2.70 13.19 19.80
N PHE A 577 -3.33 12.39 18.92
CA PHE A 577 -4.78 12.42 18.75
C PHE A 577 -5.52 12.12 20.05
N SER A 578 -5.06 11.17 20.85
CA SER A 578 -5.65 10.88 22.17
C SER A 578 -5.57 12.08 23.11
N VAL A 579 -4.44 12.76 23.15
CA VAL A 579 -4.26 13.97 23.96
C VAL A 579 -5.17 15.09 23.46
N VAL A 580 -5.22 15.34 22.16
CA VAL A 580 -6.09 16.39 21.56
C VAL A 580 -7.56 16.14 21.89
N VAL A 581 -8.04 14.88 21.76
CA VAL A 581 -9.41 14.52 22.14
C VAL A 581 -9.66 14.73 23.63
N ASN A 582 -8.75 14.31 24.50
CA ASN A 582 -8.90 14.51 25.94
C ASN A 582 -8.96 16.00 26.30
N LEU A 583 -8.15 16.84 25.65
CA LEU A 583 -8.20 18.30 25.81
C LEU A 583 -9.53 18.88 25.33
N ALA A 584 -10.03 18.46 24.16
CA ALA A 584 -11.32 18.90 23.62
C ALA A 584 -12.48 18.54 24.57
N MET A 585 -12.40 17.36 25.19
CA MET A 585 -13.43 16.87 26.12
C MET A 585 -13.33 17.48 27.52
N TYR A 586 -12.20 18.11 27.87
CA TYR A 586 -12.02 18.76 29.19
C TYR A 586 -13.06 19.85 29.45
N GLY A 587 -13.37 20.66 28.42
CA GLY A 587 -14.42 21.67 28.51
C GLY A 587 -15.81 21.09 28.85
N LYS A 588 -16.15 19.89 28.34
CA LYS A 588 -17.38 19.18 28.63
C LYS A 588 -17.39 18.63 30.06
N LEU A 589 -16.27 18.09 30.50
CA LEU A 589 -16.09 17.57 31.87
C LEU A 589 -16.27 18.69 32.91
N LYS A 590 -15.72 19.87 32.65
CA LYS A 590 -15.81 21.04 33.53
C LYS A 590 -17.26 21.52 33.72
N LYS A 591 -18.07 21.49 32.63
CA LYS A 591 -19.48 21.96 32.63
C LYS A 591 -20.50 20.96 33.19
N LEU A 592 -20.09 19.81 33.73
CA LEU A 592 -21.01 18.82 34.28
C LEU A 592 -21.73 19.38 35.54
N PRO A 593 -23.09 19.44 35.52
CA PRO A 593 -23.86 19.92 36.67
C PRO A 593 -23.83 18.89 37.80
N MET A 594 -23.22 19.26 38.94
CA MET A 594 -23.04 18.38 40.10
C MET A 594 -24.37 17.99 40.74
N VAL A 595 -25.25 18.98 40.97
CA VAL A 595 -26.51 18.80 41.72
C VAL A 595 -27.53 17.93 40.95
N GLU A 596 -27.72 18.19 39.67
CA GLU A 596 -28.62 17.40 38.82
C GLU A 596 -28.13 15.95 38.61
N SER A 597 -26.80 15.77 38.58
CA SER A 597 -26.20 14.44 38.39
C SER A 597 -26.37 13.53 39.60
N LEU A 598 -26.58 14.09 40.80
CA LEU A 598 -26.85 13.36 42.03
C LEU A 598 -28.37 13.20 42.30
N LYS A 599 -29.23 14.15 41.85
CA LYS A 599 -30.69 14.13 42.01
C LYS A 599 -31.46 13.16 41.09
N SER A 600 -30.85 12.60 40.09
CA SER A 600 -31.56 11.82 39.04
C SER A 600 -31.99 10.41 39.46
N VAL A 601 -32.48 10.22 40.68
CA VAL A 601 -32.95 8.92 41.25
C VAL A 601 -34.28 9.06 42.00
N GLU A 602 -35.01 10.15 41.80
CA GLU A 602 -36.43 10.14 42.21
C GLU A 602 -37.35 10.09 40.98
#